data_99589dec8ac16c869bc6f85e7bb22182
#
_entry.id   99589dec8ac16c869bc6f85e7bb22182
#
_cell.length_a   1.000
_cell.length_b   1.000
_cell.length_c   1.000
_cell.angle_alpha   90.00
_cell.angle_beta   90.00
_cell.angle_gamma   90.00
#
_symmetry.space_group_name_H-M   'P 1'
#
loop_
_entity.id
_entity.type
_entity.pdbx_description
1 polymer ?
#
loop_
_entity_poly.entity_id
_entity_poly.type
_entity_poly.pdbx_seq_one_letter_code
_entity_poly.pdbx_strand_id
1 'polypeptide(L)'
;MVYSQGQVRVRAGIFTVTEVHMSGHSKWATIKHKKGALDAKRGKIFTRLIKEITIAAKGGGGDPDGNPRLRTAVLAAKAENMPAENIKRAIQRGTGELEGVNYEEITFEGYGPGGVAIIVEVLTDNRNRTVSEIRHAFSKNGGNLGETGSVRFMFSKKGIIGVEKSTATEEKLMDIVLEHGGEDLRDEGDTWEIITDPGSYEGVLAAVKAAAIPTTMNEITMLASTYTKLEGPAANQMIRLLEALEDFDDTQNVYSNFDMDAEQMEQVAG
;
A
#
# COMPACT_ATOMS: atom_id res chain seq x y z
N MET A 1 32.42 42.30 49.32
CA MET A 1 32.21 42.17 47.88
C MET A 1 31.61 40.79 47.65
N VAL A 2 30.30 40.72 47.44
CA VAL A 2 29.56 39.49 47.29
C VAL A 2 29.21 39.38 45.80
N TYR A 3 29.72 38.37 45.10
CA TYR A 3 29.33 38.09 43.71
C TYR A 3 28.11 37.20 43.69
N SER A 4 27.02 37.75 43.13
CA SER A 4 25.76 37.10 42.86
C SER A 4 25.91 36.13 41.68
N GLN A 5 25.60 34.86 41.86
CA GLN A 5 25.46 33.87 40.81
C GLN A 5 24.10 34.04 40.14
N GLY A 6 24.10 34.45 38.85
CA GLY A 6 22.92 34.47 38.03
C GLY A 6 22.57 33.08 37.55
N GLN A 7 21.42 32.56 37.99
CA GLN A 7 20.84 31.36 37.45
C GLN A 7 20.20 31.64 36.07
N VAL A 8 20.75 31.07 35.01
CA VAL A 8 20.11 30.98 33.73
C VAL A 8 19.09 29.85 33.74
N ARG A 9 17.81 30.19 33.79
CA ARG A 9 16.73 29.23 33.59
C ARG A 9 16.60 28.93 32.07
N VAL A 10 17.08 27.76 31.64
CA VAL A 10 16.76 27.19 30.36
C VAL A 10 15.33 26.66 30.45
N ARG A 11 14.40 27.25 29.66
CA ARG A 11 13.06 26.68 29.49
C ARG A 11 13.22 25.34 28.76
N ALA A 12 12.97 24.25 29.46
CA ALA A 12 12.77 22.94 28.85
C ALA A 12 11.49 23.02 28.00
N GLY A 13 11.63 23.09 26.69
CA GLY A 13 10.53 22.82 25.78
C GLY A 13 10.13 21.37 25.94
N ILE A 14 8.87 21.14 26.24
CA ILE A 14 8.27 19.81 26.19
C ILE A 14 8.24 19.42 24.70
N PHE A 15 9.23 18.66 24.24
CA PHE A 15 9.11 17.91 23.01
C PHE A 15 8.10 16.80 23.29
N THR A 16 6.88 16.98 22.83
CA THR A 16 5.96 15.85 22.66
C THR A 16 6.60 14.92 21.63
N VAL A 17 7.09 13.79 22.14
CA VAL A 17 7.41 12.65 21.26
C VAL A 17 6.09 12.27 20.61
N THR A 18 5.92 12.62 19.35
CA THR A 18 4.84 12.09 18.52
C THR A 18 5.16 10.60 18.39
N GLU A 19 4.36 9.76 19.00
CA GLU A 19 4.41 8.32 18.74
C GLU A 19 4.24 8.14 17.23
N VAL A 20 5.30 7.74 16.56
CA VAL A 20 5.29 7.44 15.16
C VAL A 20 4.69 6.03 15.03
N HIS A 21 3.49 5.96 14.45
CA HIS A 21 2.75 4.71 14.31
C HIS A 21 2.79 4.26 12.86
N MET A 22 3.16 3.01 12.64
CA MET A 22 2.98 2.34 11.34
C MET A 22 1.53 2.48 10.91
N SER A 23 1.29 2.86 9.65
CA SER A 23 -0.08 3.02 9.16
C SER A 23 -0.86 1.73 9.38
N GLY A 24 -2.10 1.83 9.86
CA GLY A 24 -2.95 0.67 10.05
C GLY A 24 -3.08 -0.17 8.78
N HIS A 25 -2.99 0.46 7.61
CA HIS A 25 -2.98 -0.22 6.32
C HIS A 25 -1.74 -1.11 6.12
N SER A 26 -0.53 -0.63 6.44
CA SER A 26 0.70 -1.43 6.36
C SER A 26 0.70 -2.57 7.37
N LYS A 27 0.22 -2.32 8.61
CA LYS A 27 0.01 -3.36 9.63
C LYS A 27 -1.00 -4.42 9.14
N TRP A 28 -2.13 -3.99 8.58
CA TRP A 28 -3.15 -4.88 8.03
C TRP A 28 -2.61 -5.75 6.92
N ALA A 29 -1.89 -5.18 5.95
CA ALA A 29 -1.26 -5.93 4.87
C ALA A 29 -0.32 -7.01 5.40
N THR A 30 0.51 -6.69 6.40
CA THR A 30 1.45 -7.63 7.03
C THR A 30 0.72 -8.79 7.72
N ILE A 31 -0.33 -8.50 8.50
CA ILE A 31 -1.13 -9.52 9.21
C ILE A 31 -1.85 -10.43 8.21
N LYS A 32 -2.42 -9.85 7.16
CA LYS A 32 -3.12 -10.59 6.11
C LYS A 32 -2.19 -11.54 5.34
N HIS A 33 -0.95 -11.13 5.08
CA HIS A 33 0.05 -12.01 4.48
C HIS A 33 0.37 -13.23 5.34
N LYS A 34 0.41 -13.10 6.66
CA LYS A 34 0.67 -14.20 7.59
C LYS A 34 -0.48 -15.21 7.67
N LYS A 35 -1.75 -14.80 7.45
CA LYS A 35 -2.95 -15.64 7.65
C LYS A 35 -3.56 -16.27 6.38
N GLY A 36 -2.99 -16.05 5.23
CA GLY A 36 -3.61 -16.41 3.96
C GLY A 36 -3.74 -17.90 3.66
N ALA A 37 -4.96 -18.42 3.53
CA ALA A 37 -5.24 -19.72 2.91
C ALA A 37 -4.85 -19.67 1.41
N LEU A 38 -3.92 -20.55 0.99
CA LEU A 38 -3.13 -20.41 -0.23
C LEU A 38 -3.91 -20.58 -1.56
N ASP A 39 -4.94 -21.42 -1.64
CA ASP A 39 -5.49 -21.81 -2.95
C ASP A 39 -6.61 -20.91 -3.50
N ALA A 40 -7.55 -20.44 -2.69
CA ALA A 40 -8.60 -19.52 -3.13
C ALA A 40 -8.05 -18.13 -3.48
N LYS A 41 -7.00 -17.71 -2.77
CA LYS A 41 -6.30 -16.43 -3.04
C LYS A 41 -5.53 -16.47 -4.36
N ARG A 42 -4.96 -17.60 -4.76
CA ARG A 42 -4.18 -17.73 -5.98
C ARG A 42 -4.99 -17.42 -7.24
N GLY A 43 -6.25 -17.88 -7.31
CA GLY A 43 -7.15 -17.55 -8.41
C GLY A 43 -7.42 -16.05 -8.53
N LYS A 44 -7.68 -15.36 -7.42
CA LYS A 44 -7.90 -13.90 -7.39
C LYS A 44 -6.63 -13.14 -7.79
N ILE A 45 -5.47 -13.53 -7.27
CA ILE A 45 -4.18 -12.92 -7.64
C ILE A 45 -3.95 -13.04 -9.15
N PHE A 46 -4.16 -14.22 -9.71
CA PHE A 46 -4.00 -14.42 -11.15
C PHE A 46 -4.95 -13.57 -11.98
N THR A 47 -6.21 -13.45 -11.56
CA THR A 47 -7.20 -12.61 -12.24
C THR A 47 -6.78 -11.14 -12.24
N ARG A 48 -6.33 -10.62 -11.11
CA ARG A 48 -5.82 -9.23 -10.99
C ARG A 48 -4.60 -9.00 -11.89
N LEU A 49 -3.62 -9.89 -11.84
CA LEU A 49 -2.42 -9.78 -12.65
C LEU A 49 -2.72 -9.89 -14.16
N ILE A 50 -3.66 -10.74 -14.58
CA ILE A 50 -4.10 -10.81 -15.98
C ILE A 50 -4.73 -9.49 -16.43
N LYS A 51 -5.60 -8.89 -15.61
CA LYS A 51 -6.19 -7.57 -15.92
C LYS A 51 -5.12 -6.50 -16.03
N GLU A 52 -4.19 -6.45 -15.06
CA GLU A 52 -3.09 -5.47 -15.06
C GLU A 52 -2.17 -5.62 -16.29
N ILE A 53 -1.75 -6.84 -16.64
CA ILE A 53 -0.96 -7.12 -17.84
C ILE A 53 -1.72 -6.66 -19.11
N THR A 54 -3.02 -6.95 -19.18
CA THR A 54 -3.84 -6.59 -20.34
C THR A 54 -3.94 -5.07 -20.52
N ILE A 55 -4.18 -4.33 -19.44
CA ILE A 55 -4.26 -2.86 -19.46
C ILE A 55 -2.88 -2.24 -19.75
N ALA A 56 -1.83 -2.75 -19.13
CA ALA A 56 -0.47 -2.27 -19.37
C ALA A 56 -0.06 -2.45 -20.84
N ALA A 57 -0.35 -3.61 -21.42
CA ALA A 57 -0.07 -3.89 -22.84
C ALA A 57 -0.93 -3.01 -23.78
N LYS A 58 -2.19 -2.73 -23.41
CA LYS A 58 -3.07 -1.84 -24.17
C LYS A 58 -2.55 -0.40 -24.23
N GLY A 59 -2.04 0.10 -23.09
CA GLY A 59 -1.59 1.49 -22.97
C GLY A 59 -0.19 1.78 -23.52
N GLY A 60 0.73 0.81 -23.41
CA GLY A 60 2.14 1.01 -23.72
C GLY A 60 2.75 -0.01 -24.69
N GLY A 61 1.94 -0.89 -25.30
CA GLY A 61 2.41 -1.96 -26.19
C GLY A 61 2.82 -3.23 -25.46
N GLY A 62 2.99 -4.31 -26.25
CA GLY A 62 3.19 -5.67 -25.73
C GLY A 62 4.66 -6.03 -25.41
N ASP A 63 5.61 -5.12 -25.59
CA ASP A 63 7.02 -5.34 -25.28
C ASP A 63 7.35 -4.85 -23.86
N PRO A 64 7.72 -5.75 -22.91
CA PRO A 64 8.09 -5.34 -21.57
C PRO A 64 9.36 -4.45 -21.49
N ASP A 65 10.24 -4.52 -22.47
CA ASP A 65 11.46 -3.69 -22.48
C ASP A 65 11.11 -2.22 -22.77
N GLY A 66 10.13 -2.00 -23.63
CA GLY A 66 9.61 -0.67 -23.97
C GLY A 66 8.48 -0.17 -23.06
N ASN A 67 7.92 -1.03 -22.20
CA ASN A 67 6.75 -0.72 -21.38
C ASN A 67 7.03 -1.04 -19.89
N PRO A 68 7.46 -0.06 -19.08
CA PRO A 68 7.79 -0.27 -17.66
C PRO A 68 6.62 -0.84 -16.83
N ARG A 69 5.38 -0.39 -17.07
CA ARG A 69 4.18 -0.89 -16.38
C ARG A 69 3.98 -2.38 -16.69
N LEU A 70 4.08 -2.77 -17.96
CA LEU A 70 3.97 -4.17 -18.37
C LEU A 70 5.09 -5.02 -17.79
N ARG A 71 6.32 -4.52 -17.78
CA ARG A 71 7.46 -5.22 -17.17
C ARG A 71 7.22 -5.52 -15.70
N THR A 72 6.77 -4.54 -14.93
CA THR A 72 6.43 -4.72 -13.51
C THR A 72 5.32 -5.76 -13.32
N ALA A 73 4.24 -5.68 -14.09
CA ALA A 73 3.13 -6.63 -14.02
C ALA A 73 3.56 -8.06 -14.38
N VAL A 74 4.43 -8.22 -15.40
CA VAL A 74 4.99 -9.52 -15.79
C VAL A 74 5.92 -10.08 -14.73
N LEU A 75 6.74 -9.25 -14.09
CA LEU A 75 7.60 -9.69 -12.98
C LEU A 75 6.77 -10.16 -11.78
N ALA A 76 5.72 -9.42 -11.41
CA ALA A 76 4.79 -9.82 -10.36
C ALA A 76 4.09 -11.15 -10.69
N ALA A 77 3.64 -11.33 -11.93
CA ALA A 77 3.02 -12.58 -12.38
C ALA A 77 3.98 -13.78 -12.30
N LYS A 78 5.25 -13.57 -12.67
CA LYS A 78 6.30 -14.61 -12.55
C LYS A 78 6.60 -14.94 -11.09
N ALA A 79 6.62 -13.95 -10.20
CA ALA A 79 6.83 -14.17 -8.76
C ALA A 79 5.72 -15.03 -8.15
N GLU A 80 4.47 -14.87 -8.64
CA GLU A 80 3.31 -15.69 -8.25
C GLU A 80 3.25 -17.05 -9.00
N ASN A 81 4.28 -17.41 -9.75
CA ASN A 81 4.36 -18.64 -10.55
C ASN A 81 3.23 -18.76 -11.60
N MET A 82 2.80 -17.64 -12.20
CA MET A 82 1.82 -17.67 -13.28
C MET A 82 2.42 -18.36 -14.52
N PRO A 83 1.70 -19.31 -15.17
CA PRO A 83 2.17 -19.93 -16.40
C PRO A 83 2.48 -18.92 -17.50
N ALA A 84 3.60 -19.08 -18.19
CA ALA A 84 4.04 -18.15 -19.24
C ALA A 84 3.00 -17.96 -20.37
N GLU A 85 2.21 -19.00 -20.67
CA GLU A 85 1.13 -18.94 -21.65
C GLU A 85 -0.01 -18.00 -21.22
N ASN A 86 -0.31 -17.91 -19.91
CA ASN A 86 -1.32 -16.97 -19.40
C ASN A 86 -0.84 -15.52 -19.52
N ILE A 87 0.45 -15.27 -19.22
CA ILE A 87 1.09 -13.97 -19.39
C ILE A 87 1.02 -13.55 -20.87
N LYS A 88 1.45 -14.43 -21.79
CA LYS A 88 1.43 -14.20 -23.23
C LYS A 88 0.03 -13.86 -23.73
N ARG A 89 -0.97 -14.66 -23.36
CA ARG A 89 -2.38 -14.41 -23.75
C ARG A 89 -2.91 -13.08 -23.22
N ALA A 90 -2.55 -12.69 -21.99
CA ALA A 90 -2.94 -11.40 -21.43
C ALA A 90 -2.33 -10.23 -22.24
N ILE A 91 -1.06 -10.33 -22.62
CA ILE A 91 -0.41 -9.34 -23.50
C ILE A 91 -1.12 -9.28 -24.85
N GLN A 92 -1.37 -10.41 -25.50
CA GLN A 92 -2.03 -10.47 -26.81
C GLN A 92 -3.45 -9.89 -26.79
N ARG A 93 -4.20 -10.06 -25.70
CA ARG A 93 -5.50 -9.39 -25.50
C ARG A 93 -5.34 -7.87 -25.39
N GLY A 94 -4.33 -7.42 -24.67
CA GLY A 94 -4.04 -5.99 -24.51
C GLY A 94 -3.64 -5.32 -25.82
N THR A 95 -2.82 -5.99 -26.65
CA THR A 95 -2.39 -5.49 -27.97
C THR A 95 -3.45 -5.63 -29.06
N GLY A 96 -4.55 -6.35 -28.78
CA GLY A 96 -5.62 -6.59 -29.77
C GLY A 96 -5.36 -7.75 -30.73
N GLU A 97 -4.30 -8.54 -30.52
CA GLU A 97 -4.01 -9.75 -31.31
C GLU A 97 -4.99 -10.90 -31.02
N LEU A 98 -5.57 -10.90 -29.81
CA LEU A 98 -6.63 -11.82 -29.41
C LEU A 98 -7.87 -11.04 -28.99
N GLU A 99 -9.04 -11.55 -29.35
CA GLU A 99 -10.30 -11.03 -28.80
C GLU A 99 -10.27 -11.12 -27.28
N GLY A 100 -10.69 -10.06 -26.61
CA GLY A 100 -10.69 -9.98 -25.17
C GLY A 100 -11.68 -8.95 -24.64
N VAL A 101 -11.82 -8.98 -23.34
CA VAL A 101 -12.64 -8.04 -22.59
C VAL A 101 -11.93 -6.69 -22.54
N ASN A 102 -12.68 -5.63 -22.73
CA ASN A 102 -12.16 -4.27 -22.64
C ASN A 102 -12.27 -3.77 -21.20
N TYR A 103 -11.15 -3.67 -20.50
CA TYR A 103 -11.13 -3.17 -19.10
C TYR A 103 -11.02 -1.64 -19.07
N GLU A 104 -11.67 -1.05 -18.07
CA GLU A 104 -11.54 0.36 -17.67
C GLU A 104 -10.84 0.45 -16.32
N GLU A 105 -9.97 1.45 -16.18
CA GLU A 105 -9.42 1.85 -14.87
C GLU A 105 -10.35 2.85 -14.21
N ILE A 106 -10.77 2.59 -12.97
CA ILE A 106 -11.60 3.49 -12.19
C ILE A 106 -11.01 3.60 -10.79
N THR A 107 -10.93 4.82 -10.29
CA THR A 107 -10.60 5.08 -8.89
C THR A 107 -11.85 5.56 -8.15
N PHE A 108 -12.21 4.84 -7.11
CA PHE A 108 -13.26 5.24 -6.18
C PHE A 108 -12.65 5.85 -4.93
N GLU A 109 -13.32 6.86 -4.42
CA GLU A 109 -12.95 7.56 -3.20
C GLU A 109 -14.12 7.55 -2.24
N GLY A 110 -13.84 7.45 -0.94
CA GLY A 110 -14.89 7.39 0.06
C GLY A 110 -14.38 7.50 1.47
N TYR A 111 -15.32 7.47 2.40
CA TYR A 111 -15.06 7.52 3.82
C TYR A 111 -15.58 6.25 4.50
N GLY A 112 -14.73 5.61 5.27
CA GLY A 112 -15.05 4.49 6.13
C GLY A 112 -15.53 4.93 7.52
N PRO A 113 -15.77 3.97 8.42
CA PRO A 113 -16.08 4.23 9.83
C PRO A 113 -15.09 5.21 10.45
N GLY A 114 -15.58 6.11 11.30
CA GLY A 114 -14.74 7.13 11.94
C GLY A 114 -14.19 8.23 11.02
N GLY A 115 -14.67 8.29 9.76
CA GLY A 115 -14.20 9.28 8.78
C GLY A 115 -12.87 8.92 8.12
N VAL A 116 -12.47 7.66 8.17
CA VAL A 116 -11.27 7.14 7.49
C VAL A 116 -11.38 7.38 5.99
N ALA A 117 -10.38 8.00 5.41
CA ALA A 117 -10.27 8.19 3.97
C ALA A 117 -9.88 6.86 3.28
N ILE A 118 -10.56 6.51 2.19
CA ILE A 118 -10.33 5.27 1.45
C ILE A 118 -10.26 5.57 -0.05
N ILE A 119 -9.26 5.00 -0.72
CA ILE A 119 -9.13 4.95 -2.17
C ILE A 119 -9.22 3.49 -2.60
N VAL A 120 -10.02 3.20 -3.63
CA VAL A 120 -10.13 1.88 -4.25
C VAL A 120 -9.83 1.99 -5.74
N GLU A 121 -8.78 1.34 -6.18
CA GLU A 121 -8.42 1.24 -7.59
C GLU A 121 -8.97 -0.07 -8.16
N VAL A 122 -9.69 0.00 -9.26
CA VAL A 122 -10.32 -1.16 -9.90
C VAL A 122 -10.02 -1.22 -11.38
N LEU A 123 -9.97 -2.46 -11.90
CA LEU A 123 -9.98 -2.77 -13.33
C LEU A 123 -11.24 -3.57 -13.64
N THR A 124 -12.18 -2.97 -14.33
CA THR A 124 -13.49 -3.57 -14.58
C THR A 124 -13.87 -3.57 -16.07
N ASP A 125 -14.62 -4.57 -16.45
CA ASP A 125 -15.31 -4.66 -17.73
C ASP A 125 -16.75 -4.15 -17.67
N ASN A 126 -17.26 -3.86 -16.46
CA ASN A 126 -18.61 -3.39 -16.24
C ASN A 126 -18.69 -2.36 -15.12
N ARG A 127 -18.54 -1.09 -15.51
CA ARG A 127 -18.57 0.07 -14.59
C ARG A 127 -19.79 0.08 -13.67
N ASN A 128 -20.99 -0.19 -14.23
CA ASN A 128 -22.24 -0.08 -13.47
C ASN A 128 -22.32 -1.16 -12.36
N ARG A 129 -21.89 -2.38 -12.66
CA ARG A 129 -21.79 -3.45 -11.67
C ARG A 129 -20.85 -3.04 -10.56
N THR A 130 -19.63 -2.66 -10.90
CA THR A 130 -18.58 -2.31 -9.92
C THR A 130 -18.97 -1.13 -9.04
N VAL A 131 -19.55 -0.06 -9.62
CA VAL A 131 -20.07 1.09 -8.83
C VAL A 131 -21.09 0.62 -7.80
N SER A 132 -22.00 -0.28 -8.18
CA SER A 132 -23.05 -0.77 -7.29
C SER A 132 -22.48 -1.63 -6.16
N GLU A 133 -21.52 -2.50 -6.47
CA GLU A 133 -20.86 -3.38 -5.51
C GLU A 133 -20.01 -2.58 -4.50
N ILE A 134 -19.19 -1.64 -4.99
CA ILE A 134 -18.38 -0.77 -4.13
C ILE A 134 -19.27 0.09 -3.22
N ARG A 135 -20.31 0.72 -3.76
CA ARG A 135 -21.27 1.50 -2.95
C ARG A 135 -21.94 0.65 -1.89
N HIS A 136 -22.34 -0.57 -2.23
CA HIS A 136 -22.93 -1.49 -1.28
C HIS A 136 -21.95 -1.87 -0.17
N ALA A 137 -20.68 -2.17 -0.50
CA ALA A 137 -19.65 -2.48 0.49
C ALA A 137 -19.45 -1.34 1.49
N PHE A 138 -19.32 -0.10 1.02
CA PHE A 138 -19.21 1.07 1.88
C PHE A 138 -20.44 1.19 2.80
N SER A 139 -21.66 1.22 2.22
CA SER A 139 -22.90 1.43 2.98
C SER A 139 -23.15 0.34 4.02
N LYS A 140 -22.88 -0.93 3.67
CA LYS A 140 -23.08 -2.09 4.57
C LYS A 140 -22.15 -2.05 5.78
N ASN A 141 -20.95 -1.48 5.63
CA ASN A 141 -19.92 -1.47 6.65
C ASN A 141 -19.73 -0.08 7.30
N GLY A 142 -20.75 0.77 7.29
CA GLY A 142 -20.74 2.04 8.01
C GLY A 142 -19.93 3.15 7.35
N GLY A 143 -19.59 2.99 6.07
CA GLY A 143 -18.92 3.99 5.26
C GLY A 143 -19.83 4.65 4.22
N ASN A 144 -19.27 5.53 3.42
CA ASN A 144 -19.96 6.26 2.36
C ASN A 144 -19.04 6.46 1.16
N LEU A 145 -19.52 6.12 -0.04
CA LEU A 145 -18.82 6.42 -1.28
C LEU A 145 -18.90 7.92 -1.56
N GLY A 146 -17.75 8.56 -1.72
CA GLY A 146 -17.61 9.99 -2.00
C GLY A 146 -17.57 10.31 -3.50
N GLU A 147 -17.36 11.58 -3.79
CA GLU A 147 -17.08 12.05 -5.15
C GLU A 147 -15.58 11.97 -5.45
N THR A 148 -15.22 11.98 -6.72
CA THR A 148 -13.81 12.02 -7.16
C THR A 148 -13.12 13.28 -6.61
N GLY A 149 -11.94 13.11 -6.01
CA GLY A 149 -11.19 14.20 -5.38
C GLY A 149 -11.52 14.44 -3.92
N SER A 150 -12.45 13.66 -3.33
CA SER A 150 -12.87 13.85 -1.93
C SER A 150 -11.80 13.50 -0.91
N VAL A 151 -10.92 12.51 -1.21
CA VAL A 151 -9.86 12.05 -0.29
C VAL A 151 -8.48 11.95 -0.94
N ARG A 152 -8.38 11.98 -2.28
CA ARG A 152 -7.13 11.78 -3.02
C ARG A 152 -5.98 12.69 -2.56
N PHE A 153 -6.29 13.93 -2.20
CA PHE A 153 -5.32 14.93 -1.75
C PHE A 153 -4.62 14.55 -0.44
N MET A 154 -5.18 13.62 0.33
CA MET A 154 -4.59 13.12 1.58
C MET A 154 -3.51 12.06 1.34
N PHE A 155 -3.34 11.58 0.12
CA PHE A 155 -2.42 10.50 -0.22
C PHE A 155 -1.38 10.95 -1.22
N SER A 156 -0.16 10.44 -1.06
CA SER A 156 0.94 10.60 -2.02
C SER A 156 1.53 9.25 -2.37
N LYS A 157 1.95 9.09 -3.62
CA LYS A 157 2.62 7.86 -4.06
C LYS A 157 4.04 7.85 -3.55
N LYS A 158 4.42 6.82 -2.79
CA LYS A 158 5.73 6.65 -2.16
C LYS A 158 6.24 5.22 -2.34
N GLY A 159 7.56 5.07 -2.37
CA GLY A 159 8.19 3.78 -2.18
C GLY A 159 8.35 3.49 -0.70
N ILE A 160 8.02 2.28 -0.27
CA ILE A 160 8.16 1.82 1.11
C ILE A 160 9.03 0.56 1.14
N ILE A 161 10.03 0.55 2.02
CA ILE A 161 10.89 -0.60 2.25
C ILE A 161 10.93 -0.87 3.75
N GLY A 162 10.34 -1.99 4.17
CA GLY A 162 10.34 -2.45 5.55
C GLY A 162 11.55 -3.32 5.85
N VAL A 163 12.19 -3.09 7.00
CA VAL A 163 13.37 -3.85 7.48
C VAL A 163 13.17 -4.19 8.95
N GLU A 164 13.36 -5.45 9.34
CA GLU A 164 13.33 -5.83 10.76
C GLU A 164 14.50 -5.18 11.51
N LYS A 165 14.24 -4.59 12.68
CA LYS A 165 15.27 -3.96 13.54
C LYS A 165 16.37 -4.92 13.98
N SER A 166 16.06 -6.21 14.06
CA SER A 166 17.03 -7.26 14.35
C SER A 166 18.10 -7.44 13.26
N THR A 167 17.84 -6.98 12.04
CA THR A 167 18.68 -7.22 10.86
C THR A 167 19.56 -6.04 10.48
N ALA A 168 19.22 -4.82 10.88
CA ALA A 168 19.98 -3.62 10.59
C ALA A 168 19.80 -2.54 11.66
N THR A 169 20.86 -1.78 11.92
CA THR A 169 20.83 -0.62 12.80
C THR A 169 20.26 0.61 12.08
N GLU A 170 19.68 1.54 12.85
CA GLU A 170 19.20 2.82 12.34
C GLU A 170 20.30 3.56 11.57
N GLU A 171 21.50 3.64 12.13
CA GLU A 171 22.66 4.34 11.57
C GLU A 171 22.98 3.83 10.15
N LYS A 172 23.04 2.49 9.99
CA LYS A 172 23.33 1.87 8.69
C LYS A 172 22.24 2.12 7.64
N LEU A 173 20.97 2.13 8.07
CA LEU A 173 19.86 2.42 7.16
C LEU A 173 19.82 3.90 6.81
N MET A 174 20.09 4.79 7.78
CA MET A 174 20.15 6.22 7.53
C MET A 174 21.24 6.59 6.51
N ASP A 175 22.40 5.96 6.58
CA ASP A 175 23.46 6.15 5.58
C ASP A 175 22.95 5.78 4.17
N ILE A 176 22.27 4.65 4.03
CA ILE A 176 21.71 4.22 2.74
C ILE A 176 20.63 5.21 2.26
N VAL A 177 19.75 5.67 3.16
CA VAL A 177 18.69 6.65 2.84
C VAL A 177 19.30 7.94 2.30
N LEU A 178 20.32 8.47 2.98
CA LEU A 178 20.97 9.74 2.60
C LEU A 178 21.75 9.62 1.29
N GLU A 179 22.47 8.52 1.07
CA GLU A 179 23.31 8.33 -0.12
C GLU A 179 22.49 8.05 -1.39
N HIS A 180 21.31 7.41 -1.27
CA HIS A 180 20.53 6.94 -2.41
C HIS A 180 19.20 7.70 -2.62
N GLY A 181 18.99 8.80 -1.91
CA GLY A 181 17.84 9.67 -2.12
C GLY A 181 16.54 9.16 -1.49
N GLY A 182 16.64 8.47 -0.35
CA GLY A 182 15.48 8.24 0.51
C GLY A 182 15.01 9.54 1.14
N GLU A 183 13.72 9.61 1.48
CA GLU A 183 13.11 10.81 2.06
C GLU A 183 13.05 10.75 3.59
N ASP A 184 12.79 9.57 4.15
CA ASP A 184 12.54 9.40 5.57
C ASP A 184 12.90 7.98 6.04
N LEU A 185 13.25 7.84 7.31
CA LEU A 185 13.44 6.57 7.99
C LEU A 185 12.64 6.60 9.28
N ARG A 186 11.61 5.76 9.38
CA ARG A 186 10.68 5.72 10.52
C ARG A 186 10.92 4.51 11.39
N ASP A 187 10.77 4.76 12.70
CA ASP A 187 10.72 3.72 13.71
C ASP A 187 9.28 3.23 13.86
N GLU A 188 9.01 1.99 13.44
CA GLU A 188 7.69 1.38 13.45
C GLU A 188 7.60 0.20 14.45
N GLY A 189 8.20 0.38 15.62
CA GLY A 189 8.23 -0.63 16.68
C GLY A 189 9.28 -1.71 16.40
N ASP A 190 8.91 -2.87 15.86
CA ASP A 190 9.83 -3.96 15.55
C ASP A 190 10.52 -3.82 14.18
N THR A 191 10.11 -2.84 13.37
CA THR A 191 10.60 -2.61 12.01
C THR A 191 11.05 -1.18 11.81
N TRP A 192 11.99 -1.00 10.90
CA TRP A 192 12.31 0.26 10.25
C TRP A 192 11.53 0.36 8.95
N GLU A 193 10.95 1.53 8.66
CA GLU A 193 10.29 1.83 7.38
C GLU A 193 11.05 2.93 6.65
N ILE A 194 11.67 2.59 5.52
CA ILE A 194 12.32 3.56 4.64
C ILE A 194 11.27 4.08 3.67
N ILE A 195 11.12 5.40 3.59
CA ILE A 195 10.22 6.09 2.67
C ILE A 195 11.05 6.76 1.58
N THR A 196 10.60 6.60 0.34
CA THR A 196 11.26 7.19 -0.83
C THR A 196 10.26 7.85 -1.75
N ASP A 197 10.73 8.78 -2.56
CA ASP A 197 10.02 9.13 -3.78
C ASP A 197 10.00 7.92 -4.74
N PRO A 198 8.94 7.73 -5.54
CA PRO A 198 8.89 6.64 -6.51
C PRO A 198 10.08 6.56 -7.46
N GLY A 199 10.69 7.71 -7.79
CA GLY A 199 11.86 7.78 -8.68
C GLY A 199 13.15 7.25 -8.04
N SER A 200 13.30 7.37 -6.72
CA SER A 200 14.47 6.92 -5.96
C SER A 200 14.32 5.48 -5.42
N TYR A 201 13.11 4.94 -5.44
CA TYR A 201 12.77 3.66 -4.80
C TYR A 201 13.68 2.50 -5.23
N GLU A 202 13.87 2.30 -6.53
CA GLU A 202 14.69 1.19 -7.04
C GLU A 202 16.17 1.33 -6.62
N GLY A 203 16.70 2.56 -6.57
CA GLY A 203 18.05 2.85 -6.14
C GLY A 203 18.26 2.50 -4.67
N VAL A 204 17.36 2.94 -3.80
CA VAL A 204 17.41 2.64 -2.37
C VAL A 204 17.22 1.14 -2.11
N LEU A 205 16.25 0.49 -2.78
CA LEU A 205 16.04 -0.95 -2.65
C LEU A 205 17.25 -1.77 -3.09
N ALA A 206 17.91 -1.36 -4.17
CA ALA A 206 19.14 -2.01 -4.65
C ALA A 206 20.28 -1.86 -3.63
N ALA A 207 20.42 -0.70 -2.99
CA ALA A 207 21.42 -0.46 -1.95
C ALA A 207 21.16 -1.31 -0.68
N VAL A 208 19.91 -1.40 -0.24
CA VAL A 208 19.50 -2.26 0.88
C VAL A 208 19.83 -3.73 0.58
N LYS A 209 19.53 -4.20 -0.63
CA LYS A 209 19.88 -5.57 -1.08
C LYS A 209 21.40 -5.79 -1.18
N ALA A 210 22.14 -4.81 -1.70
CA ALA A 210 23.62 -4.88 -1.80
C ALA A 210 24.28 -4.94 -0.43
N ALA A 211 23.68 -4.30 0.59
CA ALA A 211 24.10 -4.40 1.99
C ALA A 211 23.72 -5.74 2.66
N ALA A 212 23.12 -6.69 1.90
CA ALA A 212 22.60 -7.97 2.38
C ALA A 212 21.59 -7.84 3.53
N ILE A 213 20.77 -6.77 3.53
CA ILE A 213 19.71 -6.54 4.51
C ILE A 213 18.42 -7.14 3.95
N PRO A 214 17.79 -8.10 4.65
CA PRO A 214 16.51 -8.66 4.24
C PRO A 214 15.39 -7.63 4.44
N THR A 215 14.45 -7.57 3.49
CA THR A 215 13.29 -6.69 3.57
C THR A 215 12.05 -7.50 3.92
N THR A 216 11.20 -6.96 4.79
CA THR A 216 9.88 -7.55 5.14
C THR A 216 8.80 -7.15 4.16
N MET A 217 8.92 -5.94 3.61
CA MET A 217 8.01 -5.36 2.63
C MET A 217 8.81 -4.45 1.69
N ASN A 218 8.47 -4.44 0.41
CA ASN A 218 9.05 -3.50 -0.55
C ASN A 218 8.05 -3.27 -1.69
N GLU A 219 7.47 -2.08 -1.75
CA GLU A 219 6.45 -1.72 -2.74
C GLU A 219 6.38 -0.21 -2.97
N ILE A 220 5.78 0.18 -4.09
CA ILE A 220 5.34 1.55 -4.33
C ILE A 220 3.84 1.61 -4.05
N THR A 221 3.45 2.40 -3.07
CA THR A 221 2.07 2.47 -2.57
C THR A 221 1.59 3.91 -2.38
N MET A 222 0.33 4.08 -1.97
CA MET A 222 -0.24 5.38 -1.61
C MET A 222 -0.14 5.58 -0.10
N LEU A 223 0.74 6.46 0.32
CA LEU A 223 0.96 6.80 1.73
C LEU A 223 0.09 8.00 2.11
N ALA A 224 -0.64 7.88 3.21
CA ALA A 224 -1.45 8.96 3.73
C ALA A 224 -0.59 10.00 4.48
N SER A 225 -0.95 11.27 4.36
CA SER A 225 -0.30 12.37 5.09
C SER A 225 -0.76 12.48 6.55
N THR A 226 -1.96 11.98 6.86
CA THR A 226 -2.57 11.99 8.19
C THR A 226 -3.33 10.69 8.43
N TYR A 227 -3.34 10.23 9.68
CA TYR A 227 -4.00 8.98 10.06
C TYR A 227 -5.16 9.22 11.00
N THR A 228 -6.19 8.38 10.90
CA THR A 228 -7.37 8.37 11.77
C THR A 228 -7.30 7.14 12.67
N LYS A 229 -7.05 7.36 13.96
CA LYS A 229 -7.02 6.26 14.94
C LYS A 229 -8.43 5.72 15.17
N LEU A 230 -8.58 4.40 15.07
CA LEU A 230 -9.82 3.69 15.31
C LEU A 230 -9.68 2.72 16.47
N GLU A 231 -10.75 2.63 17.27
CA GLU A 231 -10.85 1.72 18.41
C GLU A 231 -12.24 1.05 18.44
N GLY A 232 -12.34 -0.10 19.10
CA GLY A 232 -13.59 -0.80 19.37
C GLY A 232 -14.42 -1.14 18.14
N PRO A 233 -15.75 -0.90 18.15
CA PRO A 233 -16.65 -1.31 17.06
C PRO A 233 -16.33 -0.67 15.71
N ALA A 234 -15.85 0.58 15.69
CA ALA A 234 -15.49 1.28 14.44
C ALA A 234 -14.29 0.63 13.76
N ALA A 235 -13.31 0.20 14.55
CA ALA A 235 -12.16 -0.55 14.06
C ALA A 235 -12.59 -1.88 13.41
N ASN A 236 -13.46 -2.64 14.06
CA ASN A 236 -14.00 -3.89 13.52
C ASN A 236 -14.80 -3.68 12.23
N GLN A 237 -15.57 -2.60 12.14
CA GLN A 237 -16.30 -2.25 10.93
C GLN A 237 -15.35 -1.88 9.79
N MET A 238 -14.26 -1.15 10.11
CA MET A 238 -13.25 -0.76 9.12
C MET A 238 -12.56 -1.98 8.52
N ILE A 239 -12.15 -2.94 9.33
CA ILE A 239 -11.53 -4.19 8.84
C ILE A 239 -12.50 -4.95 7.90
N ARG A 240 -13.78 -5.08 8.28
CA ARG A 240 -14.80 -5.71 7.41
C ARG A 240 -14.99 -4.96 6.09
N LEU A 241 -14.91 -3.63 6.12
CA LEU A 241 -14.98 -2.83 4.90
C LEU A 241 -13.79 -3.08 4.00
N LEU A 242 -12.56 -3.09 4.55
CA LEU A 242 -11.35 -3.39 3.78
C LEU A 242 -11.42 -4.79 3.16
N GLU A 243 -11.77 -5.81 3.94
CA GLU A 243 -11.94 -7.17 3.45
C GLU A 243 -12.96 -7.24 2.31
N ALA A 244 -14.13 -6.60 2.49
CA ALA A 244 -15.18 -6.58 1.47
C ALA A 244 -14.70 -5.88 0.19
N LEU A 245 -13.98 -4.75 0.29
CA LEU A 245 -13.44 -4.01 -0.86
C LEU A 245 -12.34 -4.80 -1.57
N GLU A 246 -11.45 -5.43 -0.82
CA GLU A 246 -10.36 -6.24 -1.37
C GLU A 246 -10.84 -7.58 -1.95
N ASP A 247 -12.01 -8.04 -1.55
CA ASP A 247 -12.57 -9.31 -2.03
C ASP A 247 -13.21 -9.22 -3.41
N PHE A 248 -13.52 -8.02 -3.91
CA PHE A 248 -14.04 -7.88 -5.27
C PHE A 248 -12.99 -8.24 -6.32
N ASP A 249 -13.40 -8.98 -7.33
CA ASP A 249 -12.52 -9.45 -8.41
C ASP A 249 -12.00 -8.30 -9.29
N ASP A 250 -12.70 -7.15 -9.28
CA ASP A 250 -12.30 -5.97 -10.03
C ASP A 250 -11.32 -5.08 -9.26
N THR A 251 -11.21 -5.24 -7.94
CA THR A 251 -10.31 -4.43 -7.10
C THR A 251 -8.86 -4.81 -7.35
N GLN A 252 -8.04 -3.82 -7.64
CA GLN A 252 -6.59 -3.95 -7.73
C GLN A 252 -5.94 -3.59 -6.41
N ASN A 253 -6.22 -2.37 -5.91
CA ASN A 253 -5.64 -1.86 -4.68
C ASN A 253 -6.71 -1.16 -3.84
N VAL A 254 -6.55 -1.24 -2.53
CA VAL A 254 -7.31 -0.46 -1.54
C VAL A 254 -6.30 0.26 -0.66
N TYR A 255 -6.43 1.56 -0.53
CA TYR A 255 -5.59 2.38 0.35
C TYR A 255 -6.47 3.09 1.36
N SER A 256 -5.98 3.23 2.58
CA SER A 256 -6.73 3.91 3.63
C SER A 256 -5.79 4.57 4.63
N ASN A 257 -6.30 5.58 5.32
CA ASN A 257 -5.56 6.32 6.34
C ASN A 257 -5.95 5.93 7.77
N PHE A 258 -6.53 4.74 7.98
CA PHE A 258 -6.81 4.29 9.34
C PHE A 258 -5.53 3.91 10.08
N ASP A 259 -5.56 4.07 11.39
CA ASP A 259 -4.57 3.53 12.31
C ASP A 259 -5.26 2.76 13.44
N MET A 260 -4.64 1.69 13.90
CA MET A 260 -5.15 0.79 14.93
C MET A 260 -4.01 0.10 15.62
N ASP A 261 -4.18 -0.18 16.89
CA ASP A 261 -3.18 -0.94 17.65
C ASP A 261 -3.03 -2.38 17.12
N ALA A 262 -1.80 -2.87 17.03
CA ALA A 262 -1.48 -4.17 16.44
C ALA A 262 -2.22 -5.33 17.14
N GLU A 263 -2.34 -5.29 18.47
CA GLU A 263 -3.06 -6.29 19.27
C GLU A 263 -4.55 -6.37 18.88
N GLN A 264 -5.20 -5.22 18.66
CA GLN A 264 -6.60 -5.17 18.22
C GLN A 264 -6.74 -5.71 16.80
N MET A 265 -5.78 -5.42 15.94
CA MET A 265 -5.77 -5.91 14.55
C MET A 265 -5.68 -7.43 14.49
N GLU A 266 -4.82 -8.02 15.30
CA GLU A 266 -4.68 -9.49 15.40
C GLU A 266 -5.95 -10.17 15.94
N GLN A 267 -6.61 -9.55 16.92
CA GLN A 267 -7.88 -10.06 17.48
C GLN A 267 -9.02 -10.06 16.46
N VAL A 268 -9.09 -9.01 15.63
CA VAL A 268 -10.16 -8.89 14.62
C VAL A 268 -9.88 -9.77 13.40
N ALA A 269 -8.62 -9.95 13.05
CA ALA A 269 -8.19 -10.82 11.95
C ALA A 269 -8.24 -12.32 12.31
N GLY A 270 -8.40 -12.71 13.59
CA GLY A 270 -8.53 -14.10 14.07
C GLY A 270 -9.88 -14.64 13.92
#